data_639b9ab2f23d52b0a99fe0fd9eb95de3
#
_entry.id   639b9ab2f23d52b0a99fe0fd9eb95de3
#
_cell.length_a   1.000
_cell.length_b   1.000
_cell.length_c   1.000
_cell.angle_alpha   90.00
_cell.angle_beta   90.00
_cell.angle_gamma   90.00
#
_symmetry.space_group_name_H-M   'P 1'
#
loop_
_entity.id
_entity.type
_entity.pdbx_description
1 polymer ?
#
loop_
_entity_poly.entity_id
_entity_poly.type
_entity_poly.pdbx_seq_one_letter_code
_entity_poly.pdbx_strand_id
1 'polypeptide(L)'
;MGGPCVGRGGRFFNSGQIMRAEVQSTVDKIRKSLDLLAQRLNVETAPYRLEEFNARVEDPTLWDDPAAAQKLMRDRQGLVDAMATYDGIKTELQDNLDLIELGEMEDDAEVVGEAEVALSKLAVTAAQKELEALLDGEADSNDTFLEINSGAGGTESCDWASMLARMYVRWAEKKGYSVELQSESAGEEAGIKSAAYKISGHNAYGWLKSESGVHRLVRISPFDSAAKRHTSFTSVKVYPVVDDNIEIEVNPSDIRIDTYRSSGAGGQHVNTTDSAVRITHAPTGIVVTSSEKSQHQNRDIAMKALKSRLYQMELDKRSALVNEVHENAGDAGWGNQIRSYVLQPYQMVKDLRTSYETSDTKGVLDGDLDGLMGATLALAVSGKSRAEAQGE
;
A
#
# COMPACT_ATOMS: atom_id res chain seq x y z
N MET A 1 71.06 -36.11 -5.78
CA MET A 1 69.84 -36.72 -6.30
C MET A 1 68.66 -35.86 -5.87
N GLY A 2 68.15 -35.13 -6.78
CA GLY A 2 67.14 -34.14 -6.57
C GLY A 2 65.76 -34.76 -6.59
N GLY A 3 64.84 -34.18 -5.78
CA GLY A 3 63.41 -34.37 -5.88
C GLY A 3 62.73 -33.00 -6.03
N PRO A 4 61.76 -32.88 -6.94
CA PRO A 4 61.19 -31.56 -7.27
C PRO A 4 60.10 -31.15 -6.27
N CYS A 5 60.13 -29.87 -5.89
CA CYS A 5 59.03 -29.19 -5.20
C CYS A 5 57.83 -29.10 -6.12
N VAL A 6 56.71 -29.73 -5.71
CA VAL A 6 55.39 -29.57 -6.32
C VAL A 6 54.81 -28.22 -5.84
N GLY A 7 54.72 -27.29 -6.75
CA GLY A 7 54.04 -26.00 -6.50
C GLY A 7 52.54 -26.22 -6.31
N ARG A 8 52.01 -25.73 -5.20
CA ARG A 8 50.56 -25.57 -4.98
C ARG A 8 50.08 -24.44 -5.88
N GLY A 9 49.43 -24.82 -6.98
CA GLY A 9 48.68 -23.88 -7.81
C GLY A 9 47.48 -23.34 -7.00
N GLY A 10 47.65 -22.16 -6.42
CA GLY A 10 46.51 -21.40 -5.90
C GLY A 10 45.61 -21.03 -7.09
N ARG A 11 44.41 -21.55 -7.10
CA ARG A 11 43.34 -21.03 -7.98
C ARG A 11 43.04 -19.61 -7.50
N PHE A 12 43.59 -18.61 -8.17
CA PHE A 12 43.04 -17.25 -8.08
C PHE A 12 41.66 -17.30 -8.72
N PHE A 13 40.63 -17.42 -7.91
CA PHE A 13 39.29 -17.12 -8.34
C PHE A 13 39.24 -15.66 -8.73
N ASN A 14 38.94 -15.42 -9.97
CA ASN A 14 38.94 -14.13 -10.63
C ASN A 14 37.80 -13.29 -10.00
N SER A 15 38.10 -12.49 -8.99
CA SER A 15 37.14 -11.63 -8.29
C SER A 15 36.40 -10.69 -9.26
N GLY A 16 37.02 -10.29 -10.36
CA GLY A 16 36.42 -9.47 -11.41
C GLY A 16 35.30 -10.16 -12.18
N GLN A 17 35.32 -11.52 -12.34
CA GLN A 17 34.22 -12.25 -12.98
C GLN A 17 33.00 -12.39 -12.09
N ILE A 18 33.19 -12.43 -10.77
CA ILE A 18 32.07 -12.51 -9.81
C ILE A 18 31.40 -11.13 -9.71
N MET A 19 32.16 -10.06 -9.61
CA MET A 19 31.63 -8.68 -9.60
C MET A 19 30.84 -8.36 -10.88
N ARG A 20 31.35 -8.73 -12.05
CA ARG A 20 30.62 -8.58 -13.33
C ARG A 20 29.30 -9.36 -13.36
N ALA A 21 29.21 -10.52 -12.74
CA ALA A 21 27.98 -11.31 -12.67
C ALA A 21 26.91 -10.65 -11.76
N GLU A 22 27.32 -10.03 -10.67
CA GLU A 22 26.40 -9.28 -9.77
C GLU A 22 25.88 -8.00 -10.44
N VAL A 23 26.78 -7.24 -11.08
CA VAL A 23 26.39 -6.06 -11.86
C VAL A 23 25.43 -6.43 -12.97
N GLN A 24 25.77 -7.47 -13.76
CA GLN A 24 24.89 -7.95 -14.82
C GLN A 24 23.51 -8.35 -14.31
N SER A 25 23.44 -9.07 -13.18
CA SER A 25 22.17 -9.42 -12.54
C SER A 25 21.37 -8.18 -12.13
N THR A 26 22.04 -7.14 -11.64
CA THR A 26 21.41 -5.87 -11.26
C THR A 26 20.87 -5.13 -12.48
N VAL A 27 21.67 -5.05 -13.54
CA VAL A 27 21.28 -4.46 -14.83
C VAL A 27 20.08 -5.18 -15.43
N ASP A 28 20.07 -6.51 -15.41
CA ASP A 28 18.96 -7.32 -15.94
C ASP A 28 17.66 -7.10 -15.16
N LYS A 29 17.75 -6.90 -13.83
CA LYS A 29 16.60 -6.51 -13.01
C LYS A 29 16.06 -5.15 -13.42
N ILE A 30 16.93 -4.14 -13.56
CA ILE A 30 16.51 -2.79 -13.98
C ILE A 30 15.84 -2.83 -15.37
N ARG A 31 16.44 -3.55 -16.32
CA ARG A 31 15.88 -3.71 -17.67
C ARG A 31 14.51 -4.36 -17.64
N LYS A 32 14.33 -5.41 -16.84
CA LYS A 32 13.02 -6.06 -16.66
C LYS A 32 11.98 -5.09 -16.12
N SER A 33 12.33 -4.30 -15.11
CA SER A 33 11.42 -3.25 -14.59
C SER A 33 11.12 -2.19 -15.64
N LEU A 34 12.10 -1.75 -16.43
CA LEU A 34 11.89 -0.82 -17.56
C LEU A 34 10.96 -1.40 -18.63
N ASP A 35 11.11 -2.68 -18.99
CA ASP A 35 10.23 -3.33 -19.96
C ASP A 35 8.77 -3.36 -19.48
N LEU A 36 8.54 -3.65 -18.20
CA LEU A 36 7.21 -3.62 -17.59
C LEU A 36 6.64 -2.20 -17.54
N LEU A 37 7.45 -1.22 -17.16
CA LEU A 37 7.07 0.20 -17.19
C LEU A 37 6.72 0.65 -18.61
N ALA A 38 7.51 0.27 -19.61
CA ALA A 38 7.29 0.59 -21.01
C ALA A 38 5.95 0.02 -21.54
N GLN A 39 5.66 -1.23 -21.19
CA GLN A 39 4.40 -1.89 -21.55
C GLN A 39 3.19 -1.19 -20.91
N ARG A 40 3.27 -0.85 -19.62
CA ARG A 40 2.18 -0.19 -18.89
C ARG A 40 1.93 1.23 -19.37
N LEU A 41 2.99 1.99 -19.55
CA LEU A 41 2.93 3.37 -20.04
C LEU A 41 2.48 3.43 -21.50
N ASN A 42 2.66 2.34 -22.26
CA ASN A 42 2.56 2.32 -23.73
C ASN A 42 3.45 3.42 -24.34
N VAL A 43 4.75 3.35 -24.07
CA VAL A 43 5.75 4.39 -24.39
C VAL A 43 5.64 4.87 -25.83
N GLU A 44 5.29 3.98 -26.79
CA GLU A 44 5.12 4.33 -28.20
C GLU A 44 3.95 5.30 -28.43
N THR A 45 2.88 5.20 -27.66
CA THR A 45 1.66 6.03 -27.81
C THR A 45 1.58 7.16 -26.79
N ALA A 46 2.35 7.10 -25.73
CA ALA A 46 2.34 8.09 -24.64
C ALA A 46 2.56 9.55 -25.14
N PRO A 47 3.50 9.85 -26.08
CA PRO A 47 3.67 11.19 -26.62
C PRO A 47 2.40 11.72 -27.31
N TYR A 48 1.74 10.89 -28.11
CA TYR A 48 0.50 11.27 -28.82
C TYR A 48 -0.65 11.53 -27.82
N ARG A 49 -0.76 10.72 -26.77
CA ARG A 49 -1.74 10.96 -25.70
C ARG A 49 -1.46 12.27 -24.95
N LEU A 50 -0.20 12.60 -24.75
CA LEU A 50 0.18 13.86 -24.13
C LEU A 50 -0.18 15.06 -25.04
N GLU A 51 0.03 14.95 -26.36
CA GLU A 51 -0.41 15.97 -27.31
C GLU A 51 -1.93 16.13 -27.30
N GLU A 52 -2.70 15.03 -27.22
CA GLU A 52 -4.15 15.08 -27.10
C GLU A 52 -4.58 15.78 -25.81
N PHE A 53 -3.96 15.46 -24.67
CA PHE A 53 -4.24 16.15 -23.41
C PHE A 53 -3.91 17.64 -23.49
N ASN A 54 -2.79 18.02 -24.11
CA ASN A 54 -2.41 19.41 -24.31
C ASN A 54 -3.44 20.16 -25.16
N ALA A 55 -3.88 19.57 -26.27
CA ALA A 55 -4.90 20.15 -27.13
C ALA A 55 -6.24 20.35 -26.39
N ARG A 56 -6.65 19.39 -25.55
CA ARG A 56 -7.86 19.51 -24.74
C ARG A 56 -7.75 20.56 -23.63
N VAL A 57 -6.57 20.77 -23.07
CA VAL A 57 -6.34 21.84 -22.05
C VAL A 57 -6.45 23.24 -22.69
N GLU A 58 -6.11 23.38 -23.98
CA GLU A 58 -6.25 24.63 -24.73
C GLU A 58 -7.70 24.94 -25.14
N ASP A 59 -8.62 23.98 -25.03
CA ASP A 59 -10.04 24.21 -25.34
C ASP A 59 -10.71 25.06 -24.27
N PRO A 60 -11.24 26.27 -24.60
CA PRO A 60 -11.90 27.13 -23.65
C PRO A 60 -13.11 26.50 -22.97
N THR A 61 -13.80 25.56 -23.62
CA THR A 61 -15.01 24.90 -23.09
C THR A 61 -14.69 23.95 -21.92
N LEU A 62 -13.44 23.50 -21.78
CA LEU A 62 -13.00 22.68 -20.64
C LEU A 62 -13.20 23.40 -19.30
N TRP A 63 -13.02 24.71 -19.28
CA TRP A 63 -13.06 25.51 -18.06
C TRP A 63 -14.49 25.83 -17.59
N ASP A 64 -15.50 25.49 -18.39
CA ASP A 64 -16.91 25.56 -17.99
C ASP A 64 -17.26 24.44 -16.98
N ASP A 65 -16.47 23.34 -16.96
CA ASP A 65 -16.58 22.26 -15.96
C ASP A 65 -15.26 22.13 -15.18
N PRO A 66 -15.18 22.77 -13.98
CA PRO A 66 -13.96 22.74 -13.17
C PRO A 66 -13.52 21.32 -12.76
N ALA A 67 -14.47 20.38 -12.62
CA ALA A 67 -14.20 19.03 -12.22
C ALA A 67 -13.53 18.23 -13.36
N ALA A 68 -14.08 18.33 -14.58
CA ALA A 68 -13.48 17.73 -15.76
C ALA A 68 -12.09 18.32 -16.04
N ALA A 69 -11.94 19.65 -15.88
CA ALA A 69 -10.66 20.33 -16.04
C ALA A 69 -9.61 19.82 -15.02
N GLN A 70 -9.97 19.71 -13.76
CA GLN A 70 -9.06 19.19 -12.72
C GLN A 70 -8.65 17.74 -12.98
N LYS A 71 -9.59 16.89 -13.40
CA LYS A 71 -9.31 15.49 -13.76
C LYS A 71 -8.33 15.43 -14.92
N LEU A 72 -8.60 16.16 -16.02
CA LEU A 72 -7.73 16.19 -17.19
C LEU A 72 -6.32 16.67 -16.87
N MET A 73 -6.19 17.71 -16.03
CA MET A 73 -4.90 18.23 -15.60
C MET A 73 -4.13 17.21 -14.74
N ARG A 74 -4.82 16.47 -13.88
CA ARG A 74 -4.24 15.39 -13.06
C ARG A 74 -3.74 14.24 -13.96
N ASP A 75 -4.58 13.78 -14.90
CA ASP A 75 -4.25 12.70 -15.83
C ASP A 75 -3.06 13.08 -16.72
N ARG A 76 -3.05 14.33 -17.21
CA ARG A 76 -1.93 14.89 -17.99
C ARG A 76 -0.64 14.90 -17.16
N GLN A 77 -0.68 15.43 -15.94
CA GLN A 77 0.49 15.51 -15.08
C GLN A 77 1.01 14.11 -14.74
N GLY A 78 0.12 13.17 -14.42
CA GLY A 78 0.49 11.78 -14.17
C GLY A 78 1.22 11.13 -15.38
N LEU A 79 0.76 11.41 -16.60
CA LEU A 79 1.43 10.91 -17.81
C LEU A 79 2.81 11.55 -18.00
N VAL A 80 2.94 12.87 -17.78
CA VAL A 80 4.25 13.57 -17.84
C VAL A 80 5.23 13.00 -16.83
N ASP A 81 4.80 12.81 -15.58
CA ASP A 81 5.64 12.30 -14.50
C ASP A 81 6.06 10.85 -14.76
N ALA A 82 5.16 10.02 -15.30
CA ALA A 82 5.46 8.64 -15.65
C ALA A 82 6.47 8.56 -16.80
N MET A 83 6.33 9.38 -17.85
CA MET A 83 7.30 9.47 -18.95
C MET A 83 8.67 9.95 -18.45
N ALA A 84 8.70 11.01 -17.65
CA ALA A 84 9.94 11.55 -17.09
C ALA A 84 10.65 10.51 -16.19
N THR A 85 9.89 9.75 -15.41
CA THR A 85 10.41 8.68 -14.57
C THR A 85 11.04 7.55 -15.40
N TYR A 86 10.34 7.09 -16.45
CA TYR A 86 10.84 6.06 -17.36
C TYR A 86 12.12 6.50 -18.05
N ASP A 87 12.14 7.69 -18.65
CA ASP A 87 13.29 8.23 -19.35
C ASP A 87 14.46 8.49 -18.38
N GLY A 88 14.17 8.97 -17.16
CA GLY A 88 15.18 9.17 -16.11
C GLY A 88 15.88 7.86 -15.72
N ILE A 89 15.13 6.79 -15.43
CA ILE A 89 15.71 5.47 -15.09
C ILE A 89 16.53 4.92 -16.26
N LYS A 90 16.03 5.07 -17.50
CA LYS A 90 16.71 4.60 -18.71
C LYS A 90 18.04 5.33 -18.93
N THR A 91 18.03 6.66 -18.77
CA THR A 91 19.22 7.50 -18.93
C THR A 91 20.25 7.18 -17.83
N GLU A 92 19.82 7.15 -16.56
CA GLU A 92 20.69 6.85 -15.43
C GLU A 92 21.32 5.44 -15.54
N LEU A 93 20.57 4.45 -16.04
CA LEU A 93 21.10 3.13 -16.34
C LEU A 93 22.23 3.20 -17.37
N GLN A 94 22.02 3.93 -18.48
CA GLN A 94 23.01 4.05 -19.54
C GLN A 94 24.26 4.80 -19.06
N ASP A 95 24.05 5.92 -18.36
CA ASP A 95 25.16 6.73 -17.83
C ASP A 95 26.07 5.92 -16.88
N ASN A 96 25.47 5.11 -15.99
CA ASN A 96 26.25 4.25 -15.10
C ASN A 96 26.96 3.10 -15.82
N LEU A 97 26.38 2.55 -16.88
CA LEU A 97 27.05 1.56 -17.72
C LEU A 97 28.25 2.15 -18.45
N ASP A 98 28.10 3.36 -19.00
CA ASP A 98 29.18 4.07 -19.69
C ASP A 98 30.29 4.45 -18.70
N LEU A 99 29.95 4.83 -17.45
CA LEU A 99 30.94 5.08 -16.39
C LEU A 99 31.71 3.82 -15.99
N ILE A 100 31.04 2.65 -15.92
CA ILE A 100 31.75 1.38 -15.65
C ILE A 100 32.71 1.05 -16.79
N GLU A 101 32.29 1.19 -18.06
CA GLU A 101 33.13 0.93 -19.22
C GLU A 101 34.37 1.86 -19.24
N LEU A 102 34.15 3.15 -18.97
CA LEU A 102 35.23 4.14 -18.90
C LEU A 102 36.17 3.84 -17.75
N GLY A 103 35.66 3.57 -16.54
CA GLY A 103 36.52 3.24 -15.39
C GLY A 103 37.32 1.94 -15.57
N GLU A 104 36.72 0.94 -16.25
CA GLU A 104 37.48 -0.28 -16.63
C GLU A 104 38.59 0.00 -17.67
N MET A 105 38.34 0.92 -18.60
CA MET A 105 39.35 1.30 -19.60
C MET A 105 40.54 2.10 -19.00
N GLU A 106 40.24 2.92 -17.98
CA GLU A 106 41.21 3.74 -17.27
C GLU A 106 41.85 3.05 -16.05
N ASP A 107 41.44 1.81 -15.75
CA ASP A 107 41.82 1.04 -14.56
C ASP A 107 41.49 1.78 -13.23
N ASP A 108 40.40 2.56 -13.23
CA ASP A 108 39.92 3.35 -12.09
C ASP A 108 38.84 2.58 -11.32
N ALA A 109 39.26 1.86 -10.28
CA ALA A 109 38.37 1.05 -9.43
C ALA A 109 37.42 1.90 -8.58
N GLU A 110 37.71 3.17 -8.31
CA GLU A 110 36.87 4.07 -7.52
C GLU A 110 35.65 4.46 -8.33
N VAL A 111 35.82 4.88 -9.58
CA VAL A 111 34.71 5.21 -10.50
C VAL A 111 33.79 4.00 -10.73
N VAL A 112 34.39 2.83 -10.96
CA VAL A 112 33.62 1.58 -11.14
C VAL A 112 32.77 1.28 -9.87
N GLY A 113 33.39 1.40 -8.69
CA GLY A 113 32.67 1.14 -7.42
C GLY A 113 31.52 2.13 -7.15
N GLU A 114 31.69 3.41 -7.47
CA GLU A 114 30.64 4.41 -7.36
C GLU A 114 29.46 4.10 -8.30
N ALA A 115 29.74 3.74 -9.54
CA ALA A 115 28.71 3.37 -10.53
C ALA A 115 27.97 2.09 -10.14
N GLU A 116 28.64 1.08 -9.56
CA GLU A 116 28.00 -0.13 -9.02
C GLU A 116 27.02 0.18 -7.88
N VAL A 117 27.41 1.08 -6.96
CA VAL A 117 26.53 1.56 -5.88
C VAL A 117 25.34 2.33 -6.44
N ALA A 118 25.54 3.17 -7.47
CA ALA A 118 24.47 3.90 -8.14
C ALA A 118 23.48 2.94 -8.82
N LEU A 119 23.98 1.92 -9.55
CA LEU A 119 23.15 0.89 -10.15
C LEU A 119 22.33 0.10 -9.11
N SER A 120 22.91 -0.18 -7.96
CA SER A 120 22.19 -0.87 -6.88
C SER A 120 21.03 -0.02 -6.34
N LYS A 121 21.21 1.28 -6.19
CA LYS A 121 20.15 2.23 -5.80
C LYS A 121 19.10 2.35 -6.90
N LEU A 122 19.55 2.46 -8.15
CA LEU A 122 18.65 2.54 -9.31
C LEU A 122 17.76 1.31 -9.43
N ALA A 123 18.29 0.11 -9.13
CA ALA A 123 17.48 -1.12 -9.13
C ALA A 123 16.35 -1.09 -8.10
N VAL A 124 16.60 -0.53 -6.91
CA VAL A 124 15.56 -0.34 -5.89
C VAL A 124 14.50 0.66 -6.37
N THR A 125 14.95 1.79 -6.93
CA THR A 125 14.04 2.81 -7.48
C THR A 125 13.20 2.26 -8.64
N ALA A 126 13.81 1.53 -9.58
CA ALA A 126 13.12 0.92 -10.71
C ALA A 126 12.07 -0.11 -10.25
N ALA A 127 12.40 -0.97 -9.29
CA ALA A 127 11.45 -1.93 -8.71
C ALA A 127 10.29 -1.23 -7.99
N GLN A 128 10.55 -0.13 -7.28
CA GLN A 128 9.50 0.65 -6.64
C GLN A 128 8.56 1.29 -7.69
N LYS A 129 9.12 1.86 -8.76
CA LYS A 129 8.32 2.47 -9.84
C LYS A 129 7.55 1.42 -10.65
N GLU A 130 8.11 0.22 -10.83
CA GLU A 130 7.39 -0.93 -11.38
C GLU A 130 6.14 -1.24 -10.55
N LEU A 131 6.26 -1.30 -9.21
CA LEU A 131 5.13 -1.54 -8.31
C LEU A 131 4.10 -0.40 -8.38
N GLU A 132 4.54 0.85 -8.43
CA GLU A 132 3.64 2.01 -8.60
C GLU A 132 2.86 1.94 -9.92
N ALA A 133 3.49 1.48 -11.00
CA ALA A 133 2.84 1.30 -12.30
C ALA A 133 1.81 0.16 -12.34
N LEU A 134 1.78 -0.72 -11.33
CA LEU A 134 0.73 -1.74 -11.16
C LEU A 134 -0.57 -1.16 -10.55
N LEU A 135 -0.51 0.08 -10.06
CA LEU A 135 -1.63 0.80 -9.46
C LEU A 135 -2.41 1.54 -10.55
N ASP A 136 -3.11 0.80 -11.42
CA ASP A 136 -3.84 1.33 -12.57
C ASP A 136 -5.38 1.31 -12.39
N GLY A 137 -5.85 0.93 -11.21
CA GLY A 137 -7.27 0.99 -10.87
C GLY A 137 -7.80 2.42 -10.83
N GLU A 138 -9.04 2.64 -11.26
CA GLU A 138 -9.69 3.96 -11.32
C GLU A 138 -9.61 4.73 -9.99
N ALA A 139 -9.67 4.02 -8.86
CA ALA A 139 -9.59 4.60 -7.52
C ALA A 139 -8.17 4.60 -6.93
N ASP A 140 -7.18 3.96 -7.57
CA ASP A 140 -5.86 3.73 -6.97
C ASP A 140 -5.11 5.03 -6.66
N SER A 141 -5.30 6.06 -7.47
CA SER A 141 -4.68 7.38 -7.29
C SER A 141 -5.28 8.20 -6.13
N ASN A 142 -6.40 7.74 -5.54
CA ASN A 142 -7.12 8.50 -4.53
C ASN A 142 -6.46 8.40 -3.15
N ASP A 143 -6.82 9.36 -2.30
CA ASP A 143 -6.67 9.27 -0.85
C ASP A 143 -7.46 8.07 -0.31
N THR A 144 -7.17 7.66 0.92
CA THR A 144 -7.83 6.50 1.52
C THR A 144 -8.28 6.73 2.95
N PHE A 145 -9.36 6.06 3.33
CA PHE A 145 -9.72 5.82 4.73
C PHE A 145 -9.24 4.44 5.15
N LEU A 146 -8.53 4.38 6.27
CA LEU A 146 -8.06 3.17 6.92
C LEU A 146 -8.81 3.00 8.24
N GLU A 147 -9.61 1.94 8.36
CA GLU A 147 -10.30 1.58 9.59
C GLU A 147 -9.68 0.33 10.21
N ILE A 148 -9.39 0.39 11.49
CA ILE A 148 -8.82 -0.70 12.28
C ILE A 148 -9.79 -1.02 13.41
N ASN A 149 -10.23 -2.27 13.50
CA ASN A 149 -11.17 -2.71 14.50
C ASN A 149 -10.62 -3.93 15.24
N SER A 150 -10.54 -3.86 16.57
CA SER A 150 -10.16 -4.99 17.40
C SER A 150 -11.15 -6.14 17.21
N GLY A 151 -10.64 -7.36 17.08
CA GLY A 151 -11.43 -8.57 16.92
C GLY A 151 -11.47 -9.42 18.19
N ALA A 152 -11.47 -10.74 18.02
CA ALA A 152 -11.42 -11.67 19.14
C ALA A 152 -10.08 -11.60 19.87
N GLY A 153 -10.11 -11.51 21.21
CA GLY A 153 -8.93 -11.48 22.06
C GLY A 153 -9.00 -10.51 23.25
N GLY A 154 -10.14 -9.78 23.41
CA GLY A 154 -10.31 -8.84 24.52
C GLY A 154 -9.25 -7.74 24.53
N THR A 155 -8.66 -7.45 25.69
CA THR A 155 -7.59 -6.44 25.89
C THR A 155 -6.41 -6.64 24.94
N GLU A 156 -6.03 -7.90 24.68
CA GLU A 156 -4.96 -8.23 23.72
C GLU A 156 -5.26 -7.78 22.29
N SER A 157 -6.51 -7.92 21.83
CA SER A 157 -6.90 -7.49 20.49
C SER A 157 -6.94 -5.96 20.38
N CYS A 158 -7.30 -5.26 21.45
CA CYS A 158 -7.25 -3.80 21.51
C CYS A 158 -5.81 -3.27 21.45
N ASP A 159 -4.87 -3.92 22.15
CA ASP A 159 -3.45 -3.58 22.07
C ASP A 159 -2.89 -3.89 20.67
N TRP A 160 -3.27 -5.03 20.07
CA TRP A 160 -2.90 -5.36 18.70
C TRP A 160 -3.41 -4.33 17.69
N ALA A 161 -4.64 -3.85 17.86
CA ALA A 161 -5.18 -2.77 17.01
C ALA A 161 -4.34 -1.48 17.12
N SER A 162 -3.89 -1.12 18.32
CA SER A 162 -2.99 0.01 18.53
C SER A 162 -1.63 -0.18 17.84
N MET A 163 -1.07 -1.40 17.91
CA MET A 163 0.19 -1.72 17.22
C MET A 163 0.06 -1.61 15.70
N LEU A 164 -1.05 -2.10 15.12
CA LEU A 164 -1.34 -1.99 13.69
C LEU A 164 -1.56 -0.53 13.28
N ALA A 165 -2.29 0.25 14.06
CA ALA A 165 -2.48 1.67 13.80
C ALA A 165 -1.14 2.40 13.71
N ARG A 166 -0.26 2.19 14.68
CA ARG A 166 1.10 2.75 14.68
C ARG A 166 1.91 2.29 13.47
N MET A 167 1.81 1.02 13.09
CA MET A 167 2.52 0.45 11.94
C MET A 167 2.12 1.15 10.64
N TYR A 168 0.82 1.32 10.38
CA TYR A 168 0.34 1.98 9.17
C TYR A 168 0.60 3.49 9.16
N VAL A 169 0.47 4.16 10.30
CA VAL A 169 0.81 5.58 10.44
C VAL A 169 2.29 5.81 10.10
N ARG A 170 3.19 5.00 10.64
CA ARG A 170 4.63 5.09 10.37
C ARG A 170 4.97 4.78 8.92
N TRP A 171 4.30 3.80 8.32
CA TRP A 171 4.47 3.52 6.90
C TRP A 171 4.04 4.73 6.05
N ALA A 172 2.90 5.32 6.34
CA ALA A 172 2.39 6.48 5.62
C ALA A 172 3.32 7.70 5.78
N GLU A 173 3.83 7.96 6.99
CA GLU A 173 4.81 9.01 7.25
C GLU A 173 6.11 8.79 6.47
N LYS A 174 6.63 7.56 6.41
CA LYS A 174 7.82 7.21 5.61
C LYS A 174 7.61 7.44 4.10
N LYS A 175 6.39 7.24 3.61
CA LYS A 175 6.00 7.54 2.22
C LYS A 175 5.76 9.02 1.95
N GLY A 176 5.80 9.87 2.99
CA GLY A 176 5.51 11.30 2.88
C GLY A 176 4.02 11.61 2.75
N TYR A 177 3.15 10.68 3.14
CA TYR A 177 1.71 10.87 3.16
C TYR A 177 1.27 11.67 4.39
N SER A 178 0.20 12.47 4.24
CA SER A 178 -0.46 13.12 5.36
C SER A 178 -1.43 12.16 6.02
N VAL A 179 -1.36 12.06 7.35
CA VAL A 179 -2.23 11.18 8.15
C VAL A 179 -3.06 12.01 9.10
N GLU A 180 -4.38 11.87 9.03
CA GLU A 180 -5.34 12.57 9.88
C GLU A 180 -6.21 11.54 10.62
N LEU A 181 -6.22 11.62 11.96
CA LEU A 181 -7.10 10.79 12.78
C LEU A 181 -8.54 11.32 12.69
N GLN A 182 -9.46 10.51 12.18
CA GLN A 182 -10.87 10.86 12.04
C GLN A 182 -11.69 10.48 13.27
N SER A 183 -11.44 9.30 13.81
CA SER A 183 -12.11 8.83 15.01
C SER A 183 -11.28 7.76 15.71
N GLU A 184 -11.36 7.73 17.03
CA GLU A 184 -10.75 6.69 17.85
C GLU A 184 -11.68 6.34 19.01
N SER A 185 -11.81 5.06 19.29
CA SER A 185 -12.47 4.54 20.47
C SER A 185 -11.46 3.71 21.26
N ALA A 186 -11.16 4.13 22.48
CA ALA A 186 -10.23 3.43 23.36
C ALA A 186 -10.78 2.07 23.79
N GLY A 187 -9.89 1.10 24.02
CA GLY A 187 -10.22 -0.15 24.69
C GLY A 187 -10.56 0.09 26.18
N GLU A 188 -11.24 -0.84 26.80
CA GLU A 188 -11.67 -0.70 28.23
C GLU A 188 -10.47 -0.66 29.19
N GLU A 189 -9.44 -1.47 28.96
CA GLU A 189 -8.26 -1.56 29.82
C GLU A 189 -7.00 -1.04 29.14
N ALA A 190 -6.82 -1.32 27.84
CA ALA A 190 -5.67 -0.90 27.06
C ALA A 190 -5.98 -0.89 25.57
N GLY A 191 -5.15 -0.16 24.81
CA GLY A 191 -5.18 -0.15 23.36
C GLY A 191 -6.39 0.54 22.75
N ILE A 192 -6.73 0.19 21.51
CA ILE A 192 -7.76 0.80 20.69
C ILE A 192 -8.82 -0.23 20.35
N LYS A 193 -10.09 0.07 20.60
CA LYS A 193 -11.23 -0.75 20.17
C LYS A 193 -11.50 -0.56 18.67
N SER A 194 -11.50 0.68 18.22
CA SER A 194 -11.60 1.03 16.80
C SER A 194 -10.91 2.36 16.53
N ALA A 195 -10.29 2.51 15.37
CA ALA A 195 -9.73 3.78 14.91
C ALA A 195 -9.95 3.92 13.40
N ALA A 196 -10.16 5.15 12.95
CA ALA A 196 -10.25 5.50 11.54
C ALA A 196 -9.31 6.65 11.22
N TYR A 197 -8.49 6.46 10.21
CA TYR A 197 -7.52 7.44 9.71
C TYR A 197 -7.86 7.81 8.27
N LYS A 198 -7.70 9.08 7.92
CA LYS A 198 -7.61 9.52 6.54
C LYS A 198 -6.13 9.62 6.17
N ILE A 199 -5.72 8.96 5.12
CA ILE A 199 -4.35 9.00 4.60
C ILE A 199 -4.41 9.63 3.22
N SER A 200 -3.74 10.77 3.07
CA SER A 200 -3.75 11.57 1.85
C SER A 200 -2.39 11.56 1.19
N GLY A 201 -2.37 11.20 -0.08
CA GLY A 201 -1.16 11.16 -0.90
C GLY A 201 -1.38 10.39 -2.20
N HIS A 202 -0.46 10.58 -3.15
CA HIS A 202 -0.55 9.93 -4.45
C HIS A 202 -0.51 8.40 -4.32
N ASN A 203 -1.52 7.73 -4.89
CA ASN A 203 -1.68 6.28 -4.84
C ASN A 203 -1.85 5.68 -3.43
N ALA A 204 -2.29 6.46 -2.43
CA ALA A 204 -2.45 5.98 -1.07
C ALA A 204 -3.43 4.80 -0.98
N TYR A 205 -4.58 4.89 -1.67
CA TYR A 205 -5.54 3.79 -1.73
C TYR A 205 -4.96 2.58 -2.47
N GLY A 206 -4.32 2.80 -3.61
CA GLY A 206 -3.74 1.73 -4.43
C GLY A 206 -2.78 0.83 -3.64
N TRP A 207 -1.91 1.42 -2.82
CA TRP A 207 -1.02 0.69 -1.93
C TRP A 207 -1.76 -0.04 -0.82
N LEU A 208 -2.68 0.65 -0.14
CA LEU A 208 -3.33 0.14 1.07
C LEU A 208 -4.50 -0.80 0.79
N LYS A 209 -5.13 -0.78 -0.41
CA LYS A 209 -6.29 -1.64 -0.74
C LYS A 209 -6.04 -3.12 -0.46
N SER A 210 -4.79 -3.55 -0.65
CA SER A 210 -4.38 -4.93 -0.41
C SER A 210 -4.28 -5.30 1.08
N GLU A 211 -4.32 -4.34 2.00
CA GLU A 211 -4.23 -4.55 3.45
C GLU A 211 -5.58 -4.83 4.11
N SER A 212 -6.68 -4.75 3.34
CA SER A 212 -8.02 -5.10 3.85
C SER A 212 -8.09 -6.59 4.20
N GLY A 213 -8.43 -6.90 5.46
CA GLY A 213 -8.58 -8.27 5.94
C GLY A 213 -8.26 -8.43 7.43
N VAL A 214 -8.05 -9.67 7.83
CA VAL A 214 -7.78 -10.02 9.23
C VAL A 214 -6.29 -10.25 9.45
N HIS A 215 -5.74 -9.55 10.44
CA HIS A 215 -4.35 -9.64 10.89
C HIS A 215 -4.27 -10.42 12.19
N ARG A 216 -3.48 -11.49 12.21
CA ARG A 216 -3.29 -12.36 13.37
C ARG A 216 -1.98 -12.05 14.06
N LEU A 217 -2.02 -11.80 15.38
CA LEU A 217 -0.84 -11.71 16.24
C LEU A 217 -0.72 -12.94 17.11
N VAL A 218 0.49 -13.47 17.23
CA VAL A 218 0.86 -14.52 18.19
C VAL A 218 2.05 -14.03 19.00
N ARG A 219 1.83 -13.80 20.31
CA ARG A 219 2.89 -13.37 21.24
C ARG A 219 2.64 -13.86 22.66
N ILE A 220 3.64 -13.72 23.52
CA ILE A 220 3.44 -13.84 24.96
C ILE A 220 2.71 -12.58 25.42
N SER A 221 1.59 -12.75 26.12
CA SER A 221 0.75 -11.64 26.59
C SER A 221 1.48 -10.80 27.64
N PRO A 222 1.55 -9.46 27.48
CA PRO A 222 1.99 -8.57 28.53
C PRO A 222 0.93 -8.35 29.63
N PHE A 223 -0.32 -8.76 29.39
CA PHE A 223 -1.45 -8.61 30.31
C PHE A 223 -1.75 -9.89 31.09
N ASP A 224 -1.19 -11.03 30.71
CA ASP A 224 -1.33 -12.30 31.40
C ASP A 224 -0.20 -12.51 32.40
N SER A 225 -0.52 -12.53 33.70
CA SER A 225 0.43 -12.79 34.78
C SER A 225 1.15 -14.14 34.67
N ALA A 226 0.55 -15.10 33.96
CA ALA A 226 1.12 -16.42 33.71
C ALA A 226 2.04 -16.45 32.48
N ALA A 227 2.26 -15.31 31.81
CA ALA A 227 3.07 -15.16 30.59
C ALA A 227 2.78 -16.21 29.50
N LYS A 228 1.51 -16.55 29.32
CA LYS A 228 1.07 -17.50 28.29
C LYS A 228 1.07 -16.84 26.91
N ARG A 229 1.24 -17.69 25.91
CA ARG A 229 1.13 -17.28 24.52
C ARG A 229 -0.32 -17.14 24.11
N HIS A 230 -0.70 -15.96 23.63
CA HIS A 230 -2.03 -15.62 23.17
C HIS A 230 -2.06 -15.38 21.66
N THR A 231 -3.22 -15.57 21.07
CA THR A 231 -3.50 -15.25 19.68
C THR A 231 -4.61 -14.21 19.64
N SER A 232 -4.35 -13.09 18.96
CA SER A 232 -5.27 -11.97 18.84
C SER A 232 -5.53 -11.66 17.37
N PHE A 233 -6.72 -11.20 17.08
CA PHE A 233 -7.15 -10.85 15.74
C PHE A 233 -7.64 -9.40 15.70
N THR A 234 -7.29 -8.72 14.61
CA THR A 234 -7.73 -7.36 14.32
C THR A 234 -8.08 -7.28 12.84
N SER A 235 -9.19 -6.65 12.52
CA SER A 235 -9.59 -6.41 11.14
C SER A 235 -9.17 -5.02 10.70
N VAL A 236 -8.64 -4.95 9.49
CA VAL A 236 -8.30 -3.72 8.78
C VAL A 236 -9.22 -3.60 7.58
N LYS A 237 -9.75 -2.42 7.32
CA LYS A 237 -10.57 -2.10 6.17
C LYS A 237 -10.07 -0.82 5.53
N VAL A 238 -9.98 -0.83 4.23
CA VAL A 238 -9.46 0.27 3.42
C VAL A 238 -10.50 0.69 2.40
N TYR A 239 -10.77 1.99 2.32
CA TYR A 239 -11.75 2.56 1.39
C TYR A 239 -11.16 3.77 0.68
N PRO A 240 -11.41 3.94 -0.63
CA PRO A 240 -10.96 5.14 -1.32
C PRO A 240 -11.72 6.36 -0.82
N VAL A 241 -11.06 7.50 -0.77
CA VAL A 241 -11.73 8.79 -0.71
C VAL A 241 -12.28 9.07 -2.09
N VAL A 242 -13.59 9.17 -2.19
CA VAL A 242 -14.26 9.53 -3.45
C VAL A 242 -14.29 11.05 -3.53
N ASP A 243 -13.69 11.61 -4.58
CA ASP A 243 -13.90 13.01 -4.92
C ASP A 243 -15.37 13.24 -5.26
N ASP A 244 -15.90 14.42 -4.97
CA ASP A 244 -17.32 14.76 -5.17
C ASP A 244 -17.85 14.59 -6.61
N ASN A 245 -16.98 14.23 -7.55
CA ASN A 245 -17.27 14.06 -8.98
C ASN A 245 -17.77 12.66 -9.39
N ILE A 246 -17.74 11.66 -8.52
CA ILE A 246 -18.47 10.42 -8.77
C ILE A 246 -19.82 10.57 -8.08
N GLU A 247 -20.84 10.89 -8.86
CA GLU A 247 -22.24 11.02 -8.42
C GLU A 247 -22.77 9.67 -7.90
N ILE A 248 -22.37 9.32 -6.68
CA ILE A 248 -23.20 8.39 -5.91
C ILE A 248 -24.33 9.23 -5.35
N GLU A 249 -25.47 9.20 -6.03
CA GLU A 249 -26.70 9.77 -5.50
C GLU A 249 -27.12 8.99 -4.26
N VAL A 250 -26.79 9.55 -3.10
CA VAL A 250 -27.33 9.05 -1.83
C VAL A 250 -28.65 9.77 -1.59
N ASN A 251 -29.75 9.03 -1.76
CA ASN A 251 -31.07 9.59 -1.51
C ASN A 251 -31.21 9.89 -0.01
N PRO A 252 -31.56 11.12 0.39
CA PRO A 252 -31.75 11.48 1.80
C PRO A 252 -32.78 10.62 2.55
N SER A 253 -33.73 10.01 1.84
CA SER A 253 -34.73 9.10 2.43
C SER A 253 -34.13 7.76 2.88
N ASP A 254 -33.00 7.38 2.32
CA ASP A 254 -32.34 6.09 2.55
C ASP A 254 -31.31 6.15 3.68
N ILE A 255 -31.07 7.34 4.22
CA ILE A 255 -30.14 7.57 5.33
C ILE A 255 -30.87 7.94 6.61
N ARG A 256 -30.49 7.27 7.68
CA ARG A 256 -30.88 7.65 9.05
C ARG A 256 -29.66 8.28 9.73
N ILE A 257 -29.85 9.49 10.25
CA ILE A 257 -28.81 10.24 10.97
C ILE A 257 -29.20 10.29 12.44
N ASP A 258 -28.40 9.65 13.28
CA ASP A 258 -28.55 9.67 14.73
C ASP A 258 -27.39 10.49 15.33
N THR A 259 -27.74 11.43 16.21
CA THR A 259 -26.73 12.16 17.02
C THR A 259 -26.65 11.52 18.39
N TYR A 260 -25.44 11.36 18.91
CA TYR A 260 -25.22 10.76 20.22
C TYR A 260 -24.00 11.38 20.91
N ARG A 261 -23.87 11.10 22.21
CA ARG A 261 -22.70 11.52 22.99
C ARG A 261 -21.57 10.53 22.79
N SER A 262 -20.42 11.03 22.33
CA SER A 262 -19.24 10.18 22.29
C SER A 262 -18.75 9.91 23.71
N SER A 263 -18.53 8.66 24.04
CA SER A 263 -17.85 8.25 25.27
C SER A 263 -16.36 8.10 24.96
N GLY A 264 -15.53 9.07 25.34
CA GLY A 264 -14.08 9.03 25.15
C GLY A 264 -13.35 9.81 26.21
N ALA A 265 -12.05 9.59 26.38
CA ALA A 265 -11.16 10.32 27.28
C ALA A 265 -10.91 11.75 26.74
N GLY A 266 -11.95 12.60 26.80
CA GLY A 266 -11.92 14.01 26.39
C GLY A 266 -12.55 14.85 27.49
N GLY A 267 -12.10 16.12 27.59
CA GLY A 267 -12.55 17.06 28.63
C GLY A 267 -14.06 17.28 28.64
N GLN A 268 -14.53 18.04 29.65
CA GLN A 268 -15.93 18.26 30.00
C GLN A 268 -16.89 18.62 28.84
N HIS A 269 -16.35 19.12 27.71
CA HIS A 269 -17.13 19.51 26.52
C HIS A 269 -17.55 18.32 25.65
N VAL A 270 -16.75 17.25 25.59
CA VAL A 270 -17.02 16.05 24.78
C VAL A 270 -18.13 15.20 25.39
N ASN A 271 -18.25 15.24 26.72
CA ASN A 271 -19.22 14.44 27.45
C ASN A 271 -20.57 15.14 27.69
N THR A 272 -20.71 16.43 27.28
CA THR A 272 -21.92 17.23 27.54
C THR A 272 -22.70 17.57 26.28
N THR A 273 -22.12 17.43 25.08
CA THR A 273 -22.79 17.76 23.81
C THR A 273 -22.97 16.54 22.92
N ASP A 274 -24.15 16.38 22.33
CA ASP A 274 -24.47 15.33 21.37
C ASP A 274 -23.86 15.69 20.00
N SER A 275 -22.52 15.79 19.93
CA SER A 275 -21.79 16.21 18.72
C SER A 275 -21.43 15.05 17.79
N ALA A 276 -21.38 13.82 18.29
CA ALA A 276 -21.11 12.64 17.48
C ALA A 276 -22.28 12.31 16.57
N VAL A 277 -21.98 11.95 15.33
CA VAL A 277 -22.95 11.62 14.29
C VAL A 277 -22.78 10.17 13.86
N ARG A 278 -23.89 9.44 13.81
CA ARG A 278 -23.99 8.12 13.20
C ARG A 278 -24.90 8.20 11.99
N ILE A 279 -24.41 7.79 10.84
CA ILE A 279 -25.21 7.68 9.62
C ILE A 279 -25.39 6.18 9.32
N THR A 280 -26.62 5.77 9.19
CA THR A 280 -27.00 4.41 8.78
C THR A 280 -27.67 4.48 7.42
N HIS A 281 -27.15 3.78 6.44
CA HIS A 281 -27.77 3.64 5.13
C HIS A 281 -28.70 2.42 5.15
N ALA A 282 -30.01 2.64 5.13
CA ALA A 282 -31.03 1.60 5.32
C ALA A 282 -30.95 0.46 4.27
N PRO A 283 -30.75 0.72 2.94
CA PRO A 283 -30.74 -0.34 1.95
C PRO A 283 -29.54 -1.28 2.05
N THR A 284 -28.35 -0.76 2.48
CA THR A 284 -27.12 -1.56 2.54
C THR A 284 -26.73 -1.96 3.96
N GLY A 285 -27.39 -1.40 4.99
CA GLY A 285 -27.02 -1.62 6.38
C GLY A 285 -25.66 -1.02 6.81
N ILE A 286 -25.03 -0.22 5.95
CA ILE A 286 -23.75 0.43 6.26
C ILE A 286 -23.95 1.47 7.34
N VAL A 287 -23.14 1.39 8.40
CA VAL A 287 -23.11 2.35 9.50
C VAL A 287 -21.77 3.05 9.53
N VAL A 288 -21.79 4.39 9.58
CA VAL A 288 -20.61 5.24 9.69
C VAL A 288 -20.78 6.17 10.89
N THR A 289 -19.70 6.36 11.64
CA THR A 289 -19.71 7.24 12.82
C THR A 289 -18.57 8.25 12.71
N SER A 290 -18.83 9.49 13.14
CA SER A 290 -17.81 10.54 13.29
C SER A 290 -18.03 11.27 14.61
N SER A 291 -16.93 11.62 15.31
CA SER A 291 -16.98 12.16 16.68
C SER A 291 -16.07 13.37 16.91
N GLU A 292 -15.95 14.26 15.92
CA GLU A 292 -15.23 15.52 16.04
C GLU A 292 -15.96 16.57 16.89
N LYS A 293 -15.32 17.72 17.13
CA LYS A 293 -15.88 18.79 17.98
C LYS A 293 -17.13 19.46 17.42
N SER A 294 -17.33 19.42 16.11
CA SER A 294 -18.45 20.10 15.43
C SER A 294 -19.41 19.08 14.81
N GLN A 295 -20.69 19.14 15.20
CA GLN A 295 -21.74 18.28 14.65
C GLN A 295 -21.88 18.40 13.12
N HIS A 296 -21.74 19.63 12.56
CA HIS A 296 -21.79 19.84 11.11
C HIS A 296 -20.63 19.16 10.39
N GLN A 297 -19.40 19.35 10.90
CA GLN A 297 -18.22 18.66 10.35
C GLN A 297 -18.36 17.14 10.45
N ASN A 298 -18.86 16.62 11.57
CA ASN A 298 -19.10 15.19 11.75
C ASN A 298 -20.08 14.62 10.72
N ARG A 299 -21.13 15.39 10.40
CA ARG A 299 -22.10 15.01 9.37
C ARG A 299 -21.44 14.94 7.99
N ASP A 300 -20.63 15.93 7.63
CA ASP A 300 -19.95 15.97 6.32
C ASP A 300 -18.90 14.85 6.20
N ILE A 301 -18.12 14.63 7.26
CA ILE A 301 -17.12 13.55 7.31
C ILE A 301 -17.81 12.18 7.22
N ALA A 302 -18.86 11.95 8.02
CA ALA A 302 -19.60 10.71 7.99
C ALA A 302 -20.30 10.50 6.63
N MET A 303 -20.79 11.55 5.97
CA MET A 303 -21.36 11.45 4.63
C MET A 303 -20.30 11.08 3.59
N LYS A 304 -19.12 11.70 3.64
CA LYS A 304 -18.00 11.35 2.75
C LYS A 304 -17.56 9.89 2.96
N ALA A 305 -17.43 9.46 4.21
CA ALA A 305 -17.09 8.08 4.52
C ALA A 305 -18.18 7.09 4.11
N LEU A 306 -19.48 7.46 4.18
CA LEU A 306 -20.58 6.64 3.65
C LEU A 306 -20.50 6.50 2.13
N LYS A 307 -20.31 7.61 1.42
CA LYS A 307 -20.11 7.61 -0.05
C LYS A 307 -18.94 6.72 -0.45
N SER A 308 -17.81 6.80 0.26
CA SER A 308 -16.64 5.95 0.01
C SER A 308 -16.94 4.46 0.20
N ARG A 309 -17.71 4.10 1.23
CA ARG A 309 -18.13 2.69 1.43
C ARG A 309 -19.09 2.20 0.37
N LEU A 310 -20.02 3.03 -0.06
CA LEU A 310 -20.97 2.70 -1.13
C LEU A 310 -20.24 2.52 -2.47
N TYR A 311 -19.26 3.39 -2.75
CA TYR A 311 -18.41 3.27 -3.93
C TYR A 311 -17.62 1.95 -3.93
N GLN A 312 -16.98 1.61 -2.80
CA GLN A 312 -16.27 0.33 -2.69
C GLN A 312 -17.20 -0.86 -2.91
N MET A 313 -18.42 -0.81 -2.32
CA MET A 313 -19.39 -1.88 -2.52
C MET A 313 -19.82 -2.01 -3.98
N GLU A 314 -19.92 -0.90 -4.73
CA GLU A 314 -20.24 -0.93 -6.15
C GLU A 314 -19.08 -1.47 -6.99
N LEU A 315 -17.83 -1.09 -6.65
CA LEU A 315 -16.63 -1.69 -7.25
C LEU A 315 -16.54 -3.19 -6.96
N ASP A 316 -16.84 -3.61 -5.72
CA ASP A 316 -16.84 -5.02 -5.34
C ASP A 316 -17.92 -5.80 -6.10
N LYS A 317 -19.10 -5.21 -6.31
CA LYS A 317 -20.15 -5.81 -7.16
C LYS A 317 -19.71 -5.96 -8.61
N ARG A 318 -19.07 -4.93 -9.18
CA ARG A 318 -18.53 -4.99 -10.55
C ARG A 318 -17.41 -6.04 -10.66
N SER A 319 -16.52 -6.08 -9.67
CA SER A 319 -15.46 -7.08 -9.58
C SER A 319 -16.03 -8.49 -9.36
N ALA A 320 -17.09 -8.64 -8.56
CA ALA A 320 -17.77 -9.90 -8.35
C ALA A 320 -18.45 -10.41 -9.63
N LEU A 321 -19.04 -9.53 -10.44
CA LEU A 321 -19.59 -9.87 -11.75
C LEU A 321 -18.52 -10.35 -12.74
N VAL A 322 -17.32 -9.83 -12.63
CA VAL A 322 -16.15 -10.29 -13.42
C VAL A 322 -15.58 -11.59 -12.85
N ASN A 323 -15.59 -11.73 -11.52
CA ASN A 323 -15.07 -12.91 -10.82
C ASN A 323 -16.06 -14.07 -10.75
N GLU A 324 -17.38 -13.83 -10.89
CA GLU A 324 -18.41 -14.88 -10.99
C GLU A 324 -18.20 -15.77 -12.23
N VAL A 325 -17.43 -15.29 -13.18
CA VAL A 325 -16.91 -16.08 -14.32
C VAL A 325 -15.73 -16.98 -13.89
N HIS A 326 -15.09 -16.72 -12.72
CA HIS A 326 -13.85 -17.40 -12.32
C HIS A 326 -13.87 -18.11 -10.95
N GLU A 327 -14.89 -17.99 -10.07
CA GLU A 327 -14.86 -18.63 -8.75
C GLU A 327 -16.19 -19.25 -8.31
N ASN A 328 -16.27 -20.56 -8.48
CA ASN A 328 -16.94 -21.44 -7.52
C ASN A 328 -16.02 -21.66 -6.32
N ALA A 329 -15.90 -20.75 -5.39
CA ALA A 329 -15.15 -20.95 -4.14
C ALA A 329 -15.87 -20.35 -2.93
N GLY A 330 -16.17 -21.24 -2.00
CA GLY A 330 -16.98 -21.17 -0.82
C GLY A 330 -16.75 -20.03 0.18
N ASP A 331 -17.81 -19.86 0.92
CA ASP A 331 -18.16 -18.94 2.01
C ASP A 331 -17.07 -18.67 3.07
N ALA A 332 -16.89 -17.38 3.41
CA ALA A 332 -15.82 -16.88 4.24
C ALA A 332 -16.30 -16.37 5.61
N GLY A 333 -16.49 -17.29 6.54
CA GLY A 333 -16.42 -16.98 7.97
C GLY A 333 -14.97 -17.25 8.45
N TRP A 334 -14.34 -16.36 9.22
CA TRP A 334 -12.99 -16.50 9.81
C TRP A 334 -11.82 -16.81 8.83
N GLY A 335 -12.09 -17.04 7.56
CA GLY A 335 -11.15 -17.45 6.50
C GLY A 335 -10.35 -16.34 5.85
N ASN A 336 -10.67 -15.06 6.06
CA ASN A 336 -10.01 -13.93 5.41
C ASN A 336 -8.79 -13.42 6.17
N GLN A 337 -8.06 -14.33 6.81
CA GLN A 337 -6.77 -14.00 7.40
C GLN A 337 -5.77 -13.76 6.28
N ILE A 338 -5.27 -12.51 6.18
CA ILE A 338 -4.32 -12.11 5.15
C ILE A 338 -2.88 -12.22 5.63
N ARG A 339 -2.61 -11.94 6.92
CA ARG A 339 -1.25 -11.90 7.45
C ARG A 339 -1.15 -12.41 8.88
N SER A 340 -0.07 -13.13 9.18
CA SER A 340 0.23 -13.65 10.50
C SER A 340 1.54 -13.06 11.01
N TYR A 341 1.50 -12.52 12.23
CA TYR A 341 2.63 -11.94 12.94
C TYR A 341 2.93 -12.83 14.14
N VAL A 342 4.10 -13.42 14.18
CA VAL A 342 4.58 -14.26 15.30
C VAL A 342 5.78 -13.56 15.92
N LEU A 343 5.67 -13.20 17.19
CA LEU A 343 6.75 -12.55 17.93
C LEU A 343 7.51 -13.53 18.83
N GLN A 344 6.86 -14.60 19.28
CA GLN A 344 7.45 -15.67 20.10
C GLN A 344 6.85 -17.04 19.74
N PRO A 345 7.63 -18.15 19.80
CA PRO A 345 9.05 -18.27 20.22
C PRO A 345 10.05 -17.85 19.15
N TYR A 346 9.64 -17.67 17.92
CA TYR A 346 10.43 -17.17 16.79
C TYR A 346 9.77 -15.92 16.23
N GLN A 347 10.55 -15.11 15.52
CA GLN A 347 10.05 -13.89 14.91
C GLN A 347 9.79 -14.13 13.43
N MET A 348 8.56 -13.88 12.99
CA MET A 348 8.16 -14.05 11.59
C MET A 348 6.89 -13.26 11.28
N VAL A 349 6.88 -12.55 10.18
CA VAL A 349 5.67 -12.03 9.54
C VAL A 349 5.49 -12.76 8.22
N LYS A 350 4.31 -13.33 8.01
CA LYS A 350 3.98 -14.08 6.79
C LYS A 350 2.66 -13.59 6.20
N ASP A 351 2.68 -13.22 4.93
CA ASP A 351 1.47 -13.00 4.16
C ASP A 351 0.97 -14.35 3.62
N LEU A 352 -0.28 -14.67 3.95
CA LEU A 352 -0.87 -15.97 3.62
C LEU A 352 -1.37 -16.07 2.17
N ARG A 353 -1.40 -14.94 1.46
CA ARG A 353 -1.84 -14.86 0.06
C ARG A 353 -0.68 -15.12 -0.89
N THR A 354 0.45 -14.48 -0.61
CA THR A 354 1.65 -14.51 -1.45
C THR A 354 2.70 -15.50 -0.96
N SER A 355 2.54 -16.03 0.26
CA SER A 355 3.57 -16.80 0.97
C SER A 355 4.86 -16.03 1.25
N TYR A 356 4.89 -14.71 0.98
CA TYR A 356 6.02 -13.87 1.34
C TYR A 356 6.19 -13.84 2.86
N GLU A 357 7.41 -14.08 3.33
CA GLU A 357 7.73 -14.09 4.76
C GLU A 357 9.02 -13.33 5.06
N THR A 358 9.07 -12.72 6.23
CA THR A 358 10.25 -12.02 6.75
C THR A 358 10.42 -12.26 8.23
N SER A 359 11.67 -12.37 8.67
CA SER A 359 12.01 -12.47 10.09
C SER A 359 12.14 -11.09 10.77
N ASP A 360 12.21 -10.00 10.00
CA ASP A 360 12.28 -8.64 10.54
C ASP A 360 10.89 -8.14 10.98
N THR A 361 10.38 -8.72 12.04
CA THR A 361 9.09 -8.33 12.63
C THR A 361 9.11 -6.90 13.17
N LYS A 362 10.28 -6.43 13.64
CA LYS A 362 10.43 -5.09 14.19
C LYS A 362 10.36 -4.04 13.08
N GLY A 363 11.07 -4.23 11.97
CA GLY A 363 11.02 -3.37 10.81
C GLY A 363 9.60 -3.26 10.26
N VAL A 364 8.89 -4.39 10.14
CA VAL A 364 7.49 -4.42 9.69
C VAL A 364 6.59 -3.62 10.64
N LEU A 365 6.67 -3.84 11.97
CA LEU A 365 5.87 -3.09 12.95
C LEU A 365 6.26 -1.60 13.05
N ASP A 366 7.45 -1.26 12.60
CA ASP A 366 7.91 0.13 12.45
C ASP A 366 7.60 0.73 11.06
N GLY A 367 6.78 0.03 10.25
CA GLY A 367 6.23 0.55 8.99
C GLY A 367 7.04 0.18 7.74
N ASP A 368 7.83 -0.90 7.75
CA ASP A 368 8.45 -1.45 6.55
C ASP A 368 7.51 -2.50 5.93
N LEU A 369 6.55 -2.02 5.13
CA LEU A 369 5.49 -2.83 4.52
C LEU A 369 5.65 -3.03 3.03
N ASP A 370 6.57 -2.31 2.37
CA ASP A 370 6.69 -2.27 0.91
C ASP A 370 6.86 -3.64 0.28
N GLY A 371 7.69 -4.50 0.87
CA GLY A 371 7.90 -5.87 0.38
C GLY A 371 6.64 -6.74 0.45
N LEU A 372 5.87 -6.62 1.53
CA LEU A 372 4.61 -7.36 1.73
C LEU A 372 3.52 -6.87 0.77
N MET A 373 3.33 -5.54 0.68
CA MET A 373 2.34 -4.93 -0.21
C MET A 373 2.70 -5.15 -1.67
N GLY A 374 3.98 -5.00 -2.04
CA GLY A 374 4.48 -5.22 -3.39
C GLY A 374 4.26 -6.65 -3.87
N ALA A 375 4.54 -7.64 -3.03
CA ALA A 375 4.27 -9.04 -3.35
C ALA A 375 2.78 -9.30 -3.61
N THR A 376 1.89 -8.65 -2.84
CA THR A 376 0.44 -8.78 -3.02
C THR A 376 -0.04 -8.11 -4.31
N LEU A 377 0.48 -6.91 -4.62
CA LEU A 377 0.16 -6.21 -5.86
C LEU A 377 0.64 -7.00 -7.10
N ALA A 378 1.85 -7.55 -7.06
CA ALA A 378 2.38 -8.40 -8.13
C ALA A 378 1.52 -9.67 -8.35
N LEU A 379 1.03 -10.28 -7.26
CA LEU A 379 0.12 -11.43 -7.36
C LEU A 379 -1.20 -11.05 -8.04
N ALA A 380 -1.80 -9.91 -7.65
CA ALA A 380 -3.06 -9.43 -8.23
C ALA A 380 -2.96 -9.20 -9.74
N VAL A 381 -1.81 -8.71 -10.22
CA VAL A 381 -1.57 -8.46 -11.66
C VAL A 381 -1.29 -9.76 -12.43
N SER A 382 -0.61 -10.73 -11.80
CA SER A 382 -0.27 -12.00 -12.47
C SER A 382 -1.49 -12.86 -12.79
N GLY A 383 -2.68 -12.54 -12.26
CA GLY A 383 -3.91 -13.31 -12.45
C GLY A 383 -3.86 -14.73 -11.87
N LYS A 384 -2.78 -15.07 -11.13
CA LYS A 384 -2.66 -16.39 -10.49
C LYS A 384 -3.60 -16.47 -9.29
N SER A 385 -4.38 -17.52 -9.23
CA SER A 385 -5.25 -17.79 -8.08
C SER A 385 -4.42 -18.13 -6.83
N ARG A 386 -5.03 -17.92 -5.65
CA ARG A 386 -4.43 -18.28 -4.34
C ARG A 386 -3.95 -19.74 -4.28
N ALA A 387 -4.58 -20.64 -5.02
CA ALA A 387 -4.23 -22.06 -5.07
C ALA A 387 -2.94 -22.34 -5.85
N GLU A 388 -2.65 -21.56 -6.89
CA GLU A 388 -1.46 -21.73 -7.72
C GLU A 388 -0.20 -21.14 -7.07
N ALA A 389 -0.36 -20.10 -6.25
CA ALA A 389 0.75 -19.50 -5.48
C ALA A 389 1.23 -20.39 -4.31
N GLN A 390 0.46 -21.40 -3.90
CA GLN A 390 0.78 -22.33 -2.80
C GLN A 390 1.27 -23.69 -3.29
N GLY A 391 1.32 -23.91 -4.58
CA GLY A 391 1.62 -25.21 -5.20
C GLY A 391 2.98 -25.35 -5.90
N GLU A 392 3.86 -24.30 -5.82
CA GLU A 392 5.26 -24.38 -6.29
C GLU A 392 6.27 -24.39 -5.15
#